data_8c748677aecfd3e8dfcde72bc5c5b7df
#
_entry.id   8c748677aecfd3e8dfcde72bc5c5b7df
#
_cell.length_a   1.000
_cell.length_b   1.000
_cell.length_c   1.000
_cell.angle_alpha   90.00
_cell.angle_beta   90.00
_cell.angle_gamma   90.00
#
_symmetry.space_group_name_H-M   'P 1'
#
loop_
_entity.id
_entity.type
_entity.pdbx_description
1 polymer ?
#
loop_
_entity_poly.entity_id
_entity_poly.type
_entity_poly.pdbx_seq_one_letter_code
_entity_poly.pdbx_strand_id
1 'polypeptide(L)'
;MVNIESKAQMLDVQPLITHYMDQLSVRQLLEKYIPKTPQMQVAPADALSMLVFNIINAPNPLYKVSEWAADYLDGIGEKPREAEKYNDDCLGRNLDRLYGCNRDELMIELAANAIHAHHLETDKIHNDS
;
A
#
# COMPACT_ATOMS: atom_id res chain seq x y z
N MET A 1 -10.50 -18.20 -0.22
CA MET A 1 -10.39 -18.00 -1.67
C MET A 1 -11.18 -16.78 -2.09
N VAL A 2 -10.57 -15.91 -2.86
CA VAL A 2 -11.23 -14.70 -3.37
C VAL A 2 -12.18 -15.12 -4.51
N ASN A 3 -13.41 -14.62 -4.48
CA ASN A 3 -14.36 -14.94 -5.54
C ASN A 3 -14.09 -14.08 -6.80
N ILE A 4 -14.76 -14.42 -7.89
CA ILE A 4 -14.56 -13.75 -9.19
C ILE A 4 -14.93 -12.26 -9.12
N GLU A 5 -15.98 -11.90 -8.40
CA GLU A 5 -16.40 -10.51 -8.24
C GLU A 5 -15.35 -9.67 -7.50
N SER A 6 -14.80 -10.21 -6.41
CA SER A 6 -13.74 -9.54 -5.65
C SER A 6 -12.48 -9.33 -6.48
N LYS A 7 -12.11 -10.34 -7.29
CA LYS A 7 -10.97 -10.23 -8.18
C LYS A 7 -11.20 -9.18 -9.27
N ALA A 8 -12.41 -9.13 -9.85
CA ALA A 8 -12.76 -8.14 -10.86
C ALA A 8 -12.69 -6.72 -10.30
N GLN A 9 -13.21 -6.49 -9.09
CA GLN A 9 -13.13 -5.20 -8.42
C GLN A 9 -11.67 -4.79 -8.18
N MET A 10 -10.82 -5.74 -7.76
CA MET A 10 -9.40 -5.48 -7.54
C MET A 10 -8.72 -5.02 -8.83
N LEU A 11 -8.98 -5.69 -9.96
CA LEU A 11 -8.40 -5.34 -11.26
C LEU A 11 -8.82 -3.95 -11.74
N ASP A 12 -10.04 -3.51 -11.42
CA ASP A 12 -10.54 -2.20 -11.81
C ASP A 12 -9.99 -1.07 -10.93
N VAL A 13 -9.81 -1.33 -9.63
CA VAL A 13 -9.47 -0.31 -8.63
C VAL A 13 -7.96 -0.20 -8.40
N GLN A 14 -7.24 -1.31 -8.55
CA GLN A 14 -5.81 -1.38 -8.24
C GLN A 14 -4.97 -0.32 -8.97
N PRO A 15 -5.15 -0.10 -10.30
CA PRO A 15 -4.38 0.93 -10.98
C PRO A 15 -4.63 2.33 -10.43
N LEU A 16 -5.86 2.63 -10.03
CA LEU A 16 -6.22 3.92 -9.46
C LEU A 16 -5.56 4.15 -8.11
N ILE A 17 -5.62 3.16 -7.23
CA ILE A 17 -4.99 3.24 -5.91
C ILE A 17 -3.46 3.37 -6.07
N THR A 18 -2.86 2.57 -6.95
CA THR A 18 -1.43 2.62 -7.23
C THR A 18 -1.03 4.02 -7.72
N HIS A 19 -1.81 4.61 -8.62
CA HIS A 19 -1.57 5.94 -9.12
C HIS A 19 -1.48 6.98 -7.99
N TYR A 20 -2.46 6.98 -7.08
CA TYR A 20 -2.46 7.93 -5.97
C TYR A 20 -1.37 7.65 -4.95
N MET A 21 -1.06 6.39 -4.68
CA MET A 21 0.05 6.04 -3.80
C MET A 21 1.38 6.52 -4.37
N ASP A 22 1.56 6.41 -5.68
CA ASP A 22 2.76 6.91 -6.36
C ASP A 22 2.85 8.45 -6.30
N GLN A 23 1.74 9.15 -6.53
CA GLN A 23 1.69 10.61 -6.43
C GLN A 23 2.07 11.11 -5.03
N LEU A 24 1.65 10.38 -4.00
CA LEU A 24 1.93 10.73 -2.61
C LEU A 24 3.28 10.19 -2.12
N SER A 25 4.00 9.43 -2.96
CA SER A 25 5.27 8.80 -2.61
C SER A 25 5.17 7.93 -1.34
N VAL A 26 4.05 7.21 -1.19
CA VAL A 26 3.77 6.42 0.00
C VAL A 26 4.86 5.38 0.25
N ARG A 27 5.24 4.62 -0.79
CA ARG A 27 6.26 3.59 -0.66
C ARG A 27 7.60 4.17 -0.20
N GLN A 28 8.04 5.27 -0.81
CA GLN A 28 9.31 5.91 -0.49
C GLN A 28 9.32 6.42 0.95
N LEU A 29 8.21 6.97 1.43
CA LEU A 29 8.09 7.40 2.82
C LEU A 29 8.13 6.22 3.78
N LEU A 30 7.45 5.13 3.46
CA LEU A 30 7.49 3.92 4.27
C LEU A 30 8.90 3.34 4.32
N GLU A 31 9.62 3.31 3.21
CA GLU A 31 11.01 2.86 3.16
C GLU A 31 11.93 3.76 4.00
N LYS A 32 11.69 5.07 4.01
CA LYS A 32 12.48 6.03 4.77
C LYS A 32 12.31 5.84 6.28
N TYR A 33 11.08 5.67 6.75
CA TYR A 33 10.77 5.61 8.18
C TYR A 33 10.79 4.21 8.76
N ILE A 34 10.62 3.19 7.92
CA ILE A 34 10.61 1.79 8.33
C ILE A 34 11.41 0.97 7.32
N PRO A 35 12.76 1.14 7.33
CA PRO A 35 13.58 0.45 6.33
C PRO A 35 13.59 -1.06 6.52
N LYS A 36 13.76 -1.78 5.43
CA LYS A 36 13.91 -3.23 5.46
C LYS A 36 15.26 -3.60 6.07
N THR A 37 15.26 -4.61 6.94
CA THR A 37 16.48 -5.21 7.49
C THR A 37 16.70 -6.59 6.87
N PRO A 38 17.95 -7.14 6.93
CA PRO A 38 18.22 -8.47 6.34
C PRO A 38 17.40 -9.60 6.96
N GLN A 39 16.91 -9.44 8.20
CA GLN A 39 16.12 -10.47 8.88
C GLN A 39 14.67 -10.53 8.41
N MET A 40 14.20 -9.50 7.72
CA MET A 40 12.83 -9.44 7.23
C MET A 40 12.68 -10.17 5.91
N GLN A 41 11.70 -11.06 5.81
CA GLN A 41 11.36 -11.72 4.56
C GLN A 41 10.59 -10.79 3.61
N VAL A 42 9.79 -9.89 4.19
CA VAL A 42 8.95 -8.94 3.46
C VAL A 42 9.33 -7.53 3.90
N ALA A 43 9.57 -6.64 2.94
CA ALA A 43 9.82 -5.25 3.24
C ALA A 43 8.59 -4.61 3.89
N PRO A 44 8.75 -3.80 4.95
CA PRO A 44 7.62 -3.09 5.56
C PRO A 44 6.80 -2.27 4.55
N ALA A 45 7.44 -1.64 3.59
CA ALA A 45 6.75 -0.89 2.55
C ALA A 45 5.81 -1.79 1.72
N ASP A 46 6.22 -3.02 1.41
CA ASP A 46 5.38 -3.95 0.67
C ASP A 46 4.17 -4.41 1.49
N ALA A 47 4.39 -4.80 2.74
CA ALA A 47 3.32 -5.27 3.62
C ALA A 47 2.31 -4.16 3.92
N LEU A 48 2.78 -2.95 4.21
CA LEU A 48 1.92 -1.83 4.54
C LEU A 48 1.17 -1.30 3.31
N SER A 49 1.79 -1.33 2.13
CA SER A 49 1.10 -0.98 0.89
C SER A 49 -0.03 -1.95 0.59
N MET A 50 0.18 -3.24 0.82
CA MET A 50 -0.88 -4.25 0.68
C MET A 50 -2.04 -3.98 1.64
N LEU A 51 -1.74 -3.63 2.89
CA LEU A 51 -2.77 -3.30 3.88
C LEU A 51 -3.55 -2.05 3.49
N VAL A 52 -2.89 -1.02 2.98
CA VAL A 52 -3.58 0.19 2.48
C VAL A 52 -4.53 -0.20 1.36
N PHE A 53 -4.07 -0.98 0.41
CA PHE A 53 -4.91 -1.45 -0.70
C PHE A 53 -6.10 -2.25 -0.19
N ASN A 54 -5.88 -3.15 0.77
CA ASN A 54 -6.95 -3.96 1.34
C ASN A 54 -8.01 -3.10 2.02
N ILE A 55 -7.60 -2.10 2.80
CA ILE A 55 -8.54 -1.20 3.49
C ILE A 55 -9.41 -0.44 2.50
N ILE A 56 -8.84 0.02 1.40
CA ILE A 56 -9.58 0.81 0.40
C ILE A 56 -10.47 -0.07 -0.46
N ASN A 57 -9.98 -1.22 -0.90
CA ASN A 57 -10.69 -2.07 -1.86
C ASN A 57 -11.80 -2.91 -1.21
N ALA A 58 -11.45 -3.71 -0.20
CA ALA A 58 -12.39 -4.59 0.48
C ALA A 58 -11.80 -4.99 1.83
N PRO A 59 -12.09 -4.25 2.92
CA PRO A 59 -11.47 -4.53 4.22
C PRO A 59 -11.72 -5.94 4.69
N ASN A 60 -10.64 -6.65 5.02
CA ASN A 60 -10.67 -8.00 5.59
C ASN A 60 -9.90 -8.03 6.89
N PRO A 61 -10.26 -8.92 7.84
CA PRO A 61 -9.40 -9.16 8.99
C PRO A 61 -8.01 -9.62 8.56
N LEU A 62 -6.98 -9.32 9.36
CA LEU A 62 -5.60 -9.64 9.01
C LEU A 62 -5.40 -11.10 8.59
N TYR A 63 -6.06 -12.04 9.28
CA TYR A 63 -5.92 -13.46 8.97
C TYR A 63 -6.49 -13.85 7.59
N LYS A 64 -7.33 -12.98 6.99
CA LYS A 64 -7.89 -13.22 5.67
C LYS A 64 -7.14 -12.49 4.56
N VAL A 65 -6.31 -11.51 4.88
CA VAL A 65 -5.56 -10.74 3.88
C VAL A 65 -4.66 -11.64 3.06
N SER A 66 -4.00 -12.61 3.70
CA SER A 66 -3.13 -13.55 2.99
C SER A 66 -3.87 -14.40 1.97
N GLU A 67 -5.18 -14.60 2.14
CA GLU A 67 -5.97 -15.39 1.19
C GLU A 67 -6.07 -14.71 -0.18
N TRP A 68 -6.08 -13.36 -0.21
CA TRP A 68 -6.11 -12.67 -1.48
C TRP A 68 -4.76 -12.05 -1.87
N ALA A 69 -3.75 -12.21 -1.07
CA ALA A 69 -2.43 -11.64 -1.34
C ALA A 69 -1.87 -12.07 -2.70
N ALA A 70 -2.13 -13.32 -3.12
CA ALA A 70 -1.68 -13.80 -4.41
C ALA A 70 -2.26 -12.98 -5.58
N ASP A 71 -3.54 -12.65 -5.53
CA ASP A 71 -4.18 -11.83 -6.55
C ASP A 71 -3.65 -10.40 -6.55
N TYR A 72 -3.42 -9.85 -5.36
CA TYR A 72 -2.81 -8.53 -5.24
C TYR A 72 -1.40 -8.50 -5.85
N LEU A 73 -0.56 -9.48 -5.51
CA LEU A 73 0.81 -9.56 -6.02
C LEU A 73 0.83 -9.74 -7.53
N ASP A 74 -0.05 -10.59 -8.07
CA ASP A 74 -0.18 -10.76 -9.50
C ASP A 74 -0.56 -9.44 -10.18
N GLY A 75 -1.47 -8.69 -9.59
CA GLY A 75 -1.94 -7.40 -10.12
C GLY A 75 -0.86 -6.32 -10.18
N ILE A 76 0.13 -6.36 -9.29
CA ILE A 76 1.26 -5.41 -9.31
C ILE A 76 2.51 -5.95 -10.01
N GLY A 77 2.39 -7.11 -10.67
CA GLY A 77 3.50 -7.70 -11.41
C GLY A 77 4.49 -8.49 -10.54
N GLU A 78 4.12 -8.79 -9.29
CA GLU A 78 4.93 -9.59 -8.37
C GLU A 78 4.51 -11.06 -8.41
N LYS A 79 5.32 -11.92 -7.78
CA LYS A 79 5.10 -13.36 -7.84
C LYS A 79 4.01 -13.80 -6.86
N PRO A 80 2.87 -14.37 -7.34
CA PRO A 80 1.80 -14.84 -6.46
C PRO A 80 2.26 -15.89 -5.43
N ARG A 81 3.27 -16.68 -5.74
CA ARG A 81 3.83 -17.69 -4.82
C ARG A 81 4.42 -17.09 -3.54
N GLU A 82 4.72 -15.80 -3.55
CA GLU A 82 5.25 -15.11 -2.37
C GLU A 82 4.14 -14.74 -1.37
N ALA A 83 2.88 -15.00 -1.70
CA ALA A 83 1.73 -14.63 -0.86
C ALA A 83 1.78 -15.22 0.55
N GLU A 84 2.37 -16.41 0.73
CA GLU A 84 2.49 -17.05 2.04
C GLU A 84 3.30 -16.22 3.03
N LYS A 85 4.20 -15.37 2.56
CA LYS A 85 5.01 -14.49 3.39
C LYS A 85 4.19 -13.37 4.02
N TYR A 86 3.02 -13.06 3.44
CA TYR A 86 2.13 -11.99 3.88
C TYR A 86 1.05 -12.54 4.84
N ASN A 87 1.46 -13.31 5.82
CA ASN A 87 0.55 -13.86 6.81
C ASN A 87 0.24 -12.84 7.90
N ASP A 88 -0.70 -13.19 8.79
CA ASP A 88 -1.15 -12.29 9.85
C ASP A 88 -0.03 -11.88 10.81
N ASP A 89 0.91 -12.75 11.07
CA ASP A 89 2.08 -12.45 11.90
C ASP A 89 2.97 -11.39 11.25
N CYS A 90 3.28 -11.56 9.96
CA CYS A 90 4.04 -10.58 9.18
C CYS A 90 3.33 -9.22 9.15
N LEU A 91 2.05 -9.21 8.83
CA LEU A 91 1.27 -7.98 8.73
C LEU A 91 1.15 -7.29 10.08
N GLY A 92 0.91 -8.04 11.14
CA GLY A 92 0.85 -7.52 12.51
C GLY A 92 2.16 -6.88 12.96
N ARG A 93 3.28 -7.54 12.69
CA ARG A 93 4.60 -6.99 13.02
C ARG A 93 4.86 -5.68 12.29
N ASN A 94 4.45 -5.56 11.03
CA ASN A 94 4.64 -4.34 10.27
C ASN A 94 3.75 -3.21 10.75
N LEU A 95 2.54 -3.52 11.23
CA LEU A 95 1.71 -2.53 11.91
C LEU A 95 2.36 -2.04 13.20
N ASP A 96 2.98 -2.93 13.98
CA ASP A 96 3.73 -2.53 15.17
C ASP A 96 4.90 -1.63 14.83
N ARG A 97 5.63 -1.92 13.76
CA ARG A 97 6.73 -1.08 13.29
C ARG A 97 6.24 0.30 12.86
N LEU A 98 5.12 0.36 12.16
CA LEU A 98 4.50 1.63 11.78
C LEU A 98 4.12 2.44 13.02
N TYR A 99 3.53 1.79 14.02
CA TYR A 99 3.18 2.44 15.27
C TYR A 99 4.40 2.98 16.00
N GLY A 100 5.52 2.24 15.98
CA GLY A 100 6.74 2.61 16.68
C GLY A 100 7.67 3.56 15.94
N CYS A 101 7.42 3.85 14.66
CA CYS A 101 8.26 4.76 13.88
C CYS A 101 7.94 6.23 14.20
N ASN A 102 8.69 7.16 13.62
CA ASN A 102 8.40 8.59 13.75
C ASN A 102 7.17 8.97 12.93
N ARG A 103 5.99 8.63 13.45
CA ARG A 103 4.71 8.82 12.77
C ARG A 103 4.39 10.28 12.50
N ASP A 104 4.78 11.16 13.39
CA ASP A 104 4.49 12.59 13.22
C ASP A 104 5.20 13.14 12.00
N GLU A 105 6.48 12.85 11.84
CA GLU A 105 7.22 13.26 10.64
C GLU A 105 6.71 12.59 9.39
N LEU A 106 6.41 11.30 9.46
CA LEU A 106 5.82 10.56 8.34
C LEU A 106 4.53 11.23 7.87
N MET A 107 3.64 11.55 8.80
CA MET A 107 2.35 12.18 8.48
C MET A 107 2.52 13.59 7.93
N ILE A 108 3.48 14.35 8.45
CA ILE A 108 3.79 15.70 7.93
C ILE A 108 4.28 15.62 6.48
N GLU A 109 5.20 14.70 6.18
CA GLU A 109 5.71 14.55 4.82
C GLU A 109 4.61 14.05 3.87
N LEU A 110 3.76 13.12 4.33
CA LEU A 110 2.64 12.64 3.54
C LEU A 110 1.64 13.76 3.23
N ALA A 111 1.31 14.57 4.24
CA ALA A 111 0.43 15.71 4.07
C ALA A 111 1.02 16.75 3.11
N ALA A 112 2.33 17.02 3.21
CA ALA A 112 3.02 17.92 2.30
C ALA A 112 2.96 17.41 0.85
N ASN A 113 3.15 16.10 0.64
CA ASN A 113 3.04 15.49 -0.68
C ASN A 113 1.61 15.60 -1.22
N ALA A 114 0.60 15.41 -0.37
CA ALA A 114 -0.81 15.52 -0.77
C ALA A 114 -1.15 16.96 -1.20
N ILE A 115 -0.67 17.95 -0.47
CA ILE A 115 -0.86 19.36 -0.80
C ILE A 115 -0.19 19.70 -2.14
N HIS A 116 1.05 19.23 -2.32
CA HIS A 116 1.80 19.45 -3.55
C HIS A 116 1.08 18.81 -4.76
N ALA A 117 0.64 17.58 -4.64
CA ALA A 117 -0.09 16.88 -5.69
C ALA A 117 -1.39 17.61 -6.04
N HIS A 118 -2.12 18.12 -5.04
CA HIS A 118 -3.34 18.90 -5.25
C HIS A 118 -3.07 20.19 -6.02
N HIS A 119 -2.01 20.90 -5.67
CA HIS A 119 -1.62 22.13 -6.36
C HIS A 119 -1.27 21.87 -7.82
N LEU A 120 -0.55 20.79 -8.11
CA LEU A 120 -0.20 20.42 -9.49
C LEU A 120 -1.47 20.14 -10.31
N GLU A 121 -2.43 19.43 -9.76
CA GLU A 121 -3.69 19.14 -10.44
C GLU A 121 -4.50 20.41 -10.67
N THR A 122 -4.54 21.30 -9.70
CA THR A 122 -5.25 22.58 -9.79
C THR A 122 -4.64 23.46 -10.88
N ASP A 123 -3.31 23.58 -10.92
CA ASP A 123 -2.61 24.36 -11.94
C ASP A 123 -2.85 23.79 -13.34
N LYS A 124 -2.87 22.47 -13.47
CA LYS A 124 -3.16 21.81 -14.74
C LYS A 124 -4.57 22.14 -15.23
N ILE A 125 -5.56 22.11 -14.36
CA ILE A 125 -6.93 22.45 -14.69
C ILE A 125 -7.04 23.91 -15.15
N HIS A 126 -6.37 24.84 -14.47
CA HIS A 126 -6.35 26.24 -14.85
C HIS A 126 -5.70 26.49 -16.20
N ASN A 127 -4.64 25.75 -16.52
CA ASN A 127 -3.92 25.89 -17.79
C ASN A 127 -4.69 25.28 -18.96
N ASP A 128 -5.56 24.33 -18.72
CA ASP A 128 -6.37 23.65 -19.74
C ASP A 128 -7.67 24.42 -20.09
N SER A 129 -7.98 25.49 -19.39
CA SER A 129 -9.21 26.27 -19.61
C SER A 129 -9.10 27.36 -20.65
#